data_c6f9eca42377994b80edfb5e118bb061
#
_entry.id   c6f9eca42377994b80edfb5e118bb061
#
_cell.length_a   1.000
_cell.length_b   1.000
_cell.length_c   1.000
_cell.angle_alpha   90.00
_cell.angle_beta   90.00
_cell.angle_gamma   90.00
#
_symmetry.space_group_name_H-M   'P 1'
#
loop_
_entity.id
_entity.type
_entity.pdbx_description
1 polymer ?
#
loop_
_entity_poly.entity_id
_entity_poly.type
_entity_poly.pdbx_seq_one_letter_code
_entity_poly.pdbx_strand_id
1 'polypeptide(L)'
;MNESLVNTKRMVVSCNRILTPVPMPDIYEEIGKRIRDFRATVGGRGISQEDLAQAVGTTANTISRWETATYKPAISDLEKLARYFGVPVTAFFREPNLKSRTNALLSATASLDDADLDEVRLYALFRKSRRLAKHAK
;
A
#
# COMPACT_ATOMS: atom_id res chain seq x y z
N MET A 1 6.82 -15.90 38.21
CA MET A 1 6.50 -16.19 36.80
C MET A 1 5.59 -15.15 36.16
N ASN A 2 4.62 -14.62 36.86
CA ASN A 2 3.70 -13.64 36.28
C ASN A 2 4.27 -12.23 36.07
N GLU A 3 5.27 -11.84 36.84
CA GLU A 3 5.87 -10.52 36.77
C GLU A 3 6.72 -10.31 35.51
N SER A 4 7.41 -11.34 35.01
CA SER A 4 8.18 -11.26 33.78
C SER A 4 7.31 -11.14 32.52
N LEU A 5 6.16 -11.79 32.51
CA LEU A 5 5.16 -11.68 31.43
C LEU A 5 4.46 -10.32 31.40
N VAL A 6 4.18 -9.73 32.58
CA VAL A 6 3.60 -8.39 32.69
C VAL A 6 4.61 -7.34 32.25
N ASN A 7 5.88 -7.51 32.56
CA ASN A 7 6.94 -6.62 32.13
C ASN A 7 7.18 -6.65 30.62
N THR A 8 7.09 -7.83 30.01
CA THR A 8 7.18 -8.00 28.57
C THR A 8 5.99 -7.33 27.86
N LYS A 9 4.79 -7.46 28.42
CA LYS A 9 3.60 -6.75 27.90
C LYS A 9 3.72 -5.22 28.04
N ARG A 10 4.29 -4.73 29.14
CA ARG A 10 4.52 -3.29 29.31
C ARG A 10 5.59 -2.75 28.35
N MET A 11 6.66 -3.50 28.09
CA MET A 11 7.68 -3.14 27.10
C MET A 11 7.11 -3.13 25.67
N VAL A 12 6.29 -4.10 25.31
CA VAL A 12 5.63 -4.15 23.99
C VAL A 12 4.63 -2.99 23.84
N VAL A 13 3.88 -2.66 24.88
CA VAL A 13 2.97 -1.49 24.87
C VAL A 13 3.73 -0.17 24.82
N SER A 14 4.89 -0.07 25.49
CA SER A 14 5.76 1.11 25.43
C SER A 14 6.42 1.29 24.07
N CYS A 15 6.90 0.22 23.45
CA CYS A 15 7.37 0.23 22.07
C CYS A 15 6.25 0.55 21.06
N ASN A 16 5.02 0.10 21.31
CA ASN A 16 3.86 0.45 20.49
C ASN A 16 3.47 1.93 20.59
N ARG A 17 3.80 2.63 21.68
CA ARG A 17 3.58 4.08 21.79
C ARG A 17 4.50 4.89 20.86
N ILE A 18 5.68 4.36 20.57
CA ILE A 18 6.66 5.01 19.69
C ILE A 18 6.44 4.59 18.22
N LEU A 19 5.90 3.41 18.01
CA LEU A 19 5.67 2.77 16.72
C LEU A 19 4.22 2.30 16.59
N THR A 20 3.21 3.11 17.02
CA THR A 20 1.83 2.71 16.74
C THR A 20 1.72 2.40 15.25
N PRO A 21 1.64 1.12 14.84
CA PRO A 21 1.24 0.85 13.49
C PRO A 21 -0.19 1.40 13.38
N VAL A 22 -0.36 2.40 12.54
CA VAL A 22 -1.69 2.72 12.05
C VAL A 22 -2.30 1.39 11.62
N PRO A 23 -3.49 0.99 12.13
CA PRO A 23 -4.10 -0.25 11.71
C PRO A 23 -4.20 -0.21 10.18
N MET A 24 -3.30 -0.94 9.54
CA MET A 24 -3.30 -1.07 8.09
C MET A 24 -4.49 -1.95 7.74
N PRO A 25 -5.40 -1.51 6.90
CA PRO A 25 -6.43 -2.41 6.38
C PRO A 25 -5.74 -3.63 5.75
N ASP A 26 -6.36 -4.79 5.87
CA ASP A 26 -5.81 -6.01 5.28
C ASP A 26 -5.55 -5.75 3.79
N ILE A 27 -4.36 -6.09 3.34
CA ILE A 27 -3.95 -5.91 1.94
C ILE A 27 -4.95 -6.53 0.97
N TYR A 28 -5.59 -7.63 1.36
CA TYR A 28 -6.59 -8.28 0.52
C TYR A 28 -7.91 -7.53 0.44
N GLU A 29 -8.28 -6.79 1.48
CA GLU A 29 -9.42 -5.87 1.43
C GLU A 29 -9.17 -4.72 0.44
N GLU A 30 -7.96 -4.16 0.45
CA GLU A 30 -7.55 -3.13 -0.50
C GLU A 30 -7.52 -3.68 -1.94
N ILE A 31 -6.96 -4.86 -2.15
CA ILE A 31 -6.94 -5.52 -3.47
C ILE A 31 -8.38 -5.77 -3.95
N GLY A 32 -9.25 -6.32 -3.10
CA GLY A 32 -10.64 -6.60 -3.43
C GLY A 32 -11.40 -5.33 -3.83
N LYS A 33 -11.22 -4.26 -3.07
CA LYS A 33 -11.78 -2.95 -3.39
C LYS A 33 -11.28 -2.43 -4.75
N ARG A 34 -9.99 -2.53 -5.03
CA ARG A 34 -9.43 -2.11 -6.33
C ARG A 34 -9.98 -2.92 -7.49
N ILE A 35 -10.11 -4.24 -7.34
CA ILE A 35 -10.76 -5.09 -8.36
C ILE A 35 -12.16 -4.59 -8.66
N ARG A 36 -12.95 -4.33 -7.63
CA ARG A 36 -14.30 -3.79 -7.75
C ARG A 36 -14.33 -2.42 -8.41
N ASP A 37 -13.45 -1.51 -8.02
CA ASP A 37 -13.37 -0.16 -8.57
C ASP A 37 -13.01 -0.20 -10.07
N PHE A 38 -12.01 -0.99 -10.46
CA PHE A 38 -11.66 -1.18 -11.88
C PHE A 38 -12.81 -1.79 -12.67
N ARG A 39 -13.47 -2.82 -12.14
CA ARG A 39 -14.62 -3.42 -12.79
C ARG A 39 -15.75 -2.42 -12.99
N ALA A 40 -16.03 -1.59 -12.01
CA ALA A 40 -17.09 -0.60 -12.05
C ALA A 40 -16.82 0.56 -13.03
N THR A 41 -15.55 0.80 -13.39
CA THR A 41 -15.16 1.95 -14.22
C THR A 41 -14.72 1.56 -15.63
N VAL A 42 -14.42 0.29 -15.88
CA VAL A 42 -13.94 -0.18 -17.19
C VAL A 42 -14.94 0.19 -18.31
N GLY A 43 -14.40 0.72 -19.41
CA GLY A 43 -15.22 1.14 -20.56
C GLY A 43 -16.21 2.27 -20.27
N GLY A 44 -16.09 2.97 -19.13
CA GLY A 44 -16.96 4.08 -18.72
C GLY A 44 -18.34 3.66 -18.18
N ARG A 45 -18.74 2.41 -18.36
CA ARG A 45 -20.02 1.87 -17.87
C ARG A 45 -19.88 0.78 -16.82
N GLY A 46 -18.65 0.28 -16.66
CA GLY A 46 -18.40 -0.90 -15.86
C GLY A 46 -18.89 -2.18 -16.53
N ILE A 47 -18.52 -3.32 -15.94
CA ILE A 47 -18.94 -4.65 -16.37
C ILE A 47 -19.44 -5.46 -15.18
N SER A 48 -20.20 -6.52 -15.45
CA SER A 48 -20.69 -7.43 -14.42
C SER A 48 -19.55 -8.32 -13.87
N GLN A 49 -19.76 -8.95 -12.72
CA GLN A 49 -18.83 -9.96 -12.20
C GLN A 49 -18.73 -11.17 -13.14
N GLU A 50 -19.81 -11.53 -13.84
CA GLU A 50 -19.85 -12.59 -14.82
C GLU A 50 -19.01 -12.29 -16.05
N ASP A 51 -19.13 -11.08 -16.60
CA ASP A 51 -18.34 -10.65 -17.76
C ASP A 51 -16.85 -10.63 -17.44
N LEU A 52 -16.48 -10.09 -16.26
CA LEU A 52 -15.08 -10.11 -15.82
C LEU A 52 -14.57 -11.54 -15.63
N ALA A 53 -15.37 -12.40 -14.99
CA ALA A 53 -15.01 -13.79 -14.76
C ALA A 53 -14.75 -14.53 -16.07
N GLN A 54 -15.61 -14.36 -17.05
CA GLN A 54 -15.44 -14.93 -18.39
C GLN A 54 -14.15 -14.43 -19.06
N ALA A 55 -13.87 -13.14 -18.96
CA ALA A 55 -12.71 -12.52 -19.59
C ALA A 55 -11.38 -13.03 -18.99
N VAL A 56 -11.32 -13.30 -17.68
CA VAL A 56 -10.10 -13.76 -17.00
C VAL A 56 -10.06 -15.28 -16.77
N GLY A 57 -11.08 -16.02 -17.21
CA GLY A 57 -11.13 -17.48 -17.15
C GLY A 57 -11.41 -18.03 -15.74
N THR A 58 -12.33 -17.42 -15.02
CA THR A 58 -12.77 -17.84 -13.68
C THR A 58 -14.30 -17.81 -13.56
N THR A 59 -14.85 -17.85 -12.36
CA THR A 59 -16.30 -17.79 -12.10
C THR A 59 -16.70 -16.47 -11.43
N ALA A 60 -17.94 -16.04 -11.64
CA ALA A 60 -18.49 -14.85 -10.99
C ALA A 60 -18.41 -14.94 -9.46
N ASN A 61 -18.62 -16.13 -8.90
CA ASN A 61 -18.46 -16.38 -7.47
C ASN A 61 -17.01 -16.14 -6.98
N THR A 62 -16.03 -16.52 -7.78
CA THR A 62 -14.61 -16.26 -7.47
C THR A 62 -14.32 -14.77 -7.48
N ILE A 63 -14.80 -14.03 -8.48
CA ILE A 63 -14.67 -12.55 -8.54
C ILE A 63 -15.33 -11.91 -7.31
N SER A 64 -16.54 -12.29 -6.97
CA SER A 64 -17.25 -11.78 -5.79
C SER A 64 -16.46 -12.04 -4.50
N ARG A 65 -15.86 -13.21 -4.35
CA ARG A 65 -15.05 -13.57 -3.16
C ARG A 65 -13.73 -12.81 -3.10
N TRP A 66 -13.13 -12.47 -4.24
CA TRP A 66 -11.96 -11.58 -4.29
C TRP A 66 -12.33 -10.15 -3.91
N GLU A 67 -13.43 -9.62 -4.42
CA GLU A 67 -13.92 -8.26 -4.13
C GLU A 67 -14.30 -8.07 -2.64
N THR A 68 -14.72 -9.14 -1.98
CA THR A 68 -15.09 -9.13 -0.54
C THR A 68 -13.97 -9.59 0.38
N ALA A 69 -12.78 -9.86 -0.16
CA ALA A 69 -11.63 -10.43 0.55
C ALA A 69 -11.92 -11.76 1.29
N THR A 70 -13.02 -12.45 0.94
CA THR A 70 -13.36 -13.77 1.47
C THR A 70 -12.41 -14.85 0.96
N TYR A 71 -11.87 -14.65 -0.24
CA TYR A 71 -10.86 -15.51 -0.86
C TYR A 71 -9.74 -14.65 -1.46
N LYS A 72 -8.51 -15.13 -1.33
CA LYS A 72 -7.31 -14.39 -1.74
C LYS A 72 -6.98 -14.72 -3.21
N PRO A 73 -6.91 -13.73 -4.11
CA PRO A 73 -6.44 -13.97 -5.47
C PRO A 73 -4.95 -14.34 -5.45
N ALA A 74 -4.56 -15.27 -6.30
CA ALA A 74 -3.16 -15.56 -6.56
C ALA A 74 -2.52 -14.43 -7.37
N ILE A 75 -1.19 -14.31 -7.34
CA ILE A 75 -0.47 -13.30 -8.13
C ILE A 75 -0.76 -13.48 -9.63
N SER A 76 -0.85 -14.73 -10.10
CA SER A 76 -1.22 -15.05 -11.48
C SER A 76 -2.62 -14.56 -11.86
N ASP A 77 -3.55 -14.53 -10.91
CA ASP A 77 -4.91 -14.02 -11.15
C ASP A 77 -4.88 -12.49 -11.22
N LEU A 78 -4.08 -11.84 -10.36
CA LEU A 78 -3.85 -10.39 -10.43
C LEU A 78 -3.19 -9.97 -11.75
N GLU A 79 -2.28 -10.79 -12.30
CA GLU A 79 -1.69 -10.53 -13.63
C GLU A 79 -2.73 -10.60 -14.75
N LYS A 80 -3.65 -11.57 -14.72
CA LYS A 80 -4.75 -11.67 -15.70
C LYS A 80 -5.67 -10.45 -15.61
N LEU A 81 -6.04 -10.06 -14.40
CA LEU A 81 -6.85 -8.87 -14.15
C LEU A 81 -6.13 -7.59 -14.63
N ALA A 82 -4.84 -7.45 -14.33
CA ALA A 82 -4.02 -6.33 -14.77
C ALA A 82 -3.99 -6.19 -16.30
N ARG A 83 -3.79 -7.30 -17.01
CA ARG A 83 -3.83 -7.33 -18.48
C ARG A 83 -5.19 -6.94 -19.01
N TYR A 84 -6.26 -7.44 -18.42
CA TYR A 84 -7.61 -7.13 -18.84
C TYR A 84 -7.95 -5.64 -18.65
N PHE A 85 -7.59 -5.06 -17.51
CA PHE A 85 -7.85 -3.65 -17.22
C PHE A 85 -6.82 -2.69 -17.86
N GLY A 86 -5.72 -3.20 -18.42
CA GLY A 86 -4.66 -2.39 -18.99
C GLY A 86 -3.88 -1.58 -17.95
N VAL A 87 -3.74 -2.10 -16.73
CA VAL A 87 -3.03 -1.46 -15.62
C VAL A 87 -1.85 -2.33 -15.17
N PRO A 88 -0.82 -1.77 -14.55
CA PRO A 88 0.22 -2.57 -13.92
C PRO A 88 -0.31 -3.34 -12.71
N VAL A 89 0.25 -4.51 -12.40
CA VAL A 89 -0.14 -5.33 -11.23
C VAL A 89 -0.06 -4.51 -9.93
N THR A 90 0.88 -3.59 -9.83
CA THR A 90 1.04 -2.67 -8.69
C THR A 90 -0.19 -1.80 -8.43
N ALA A 91 -1.05 -1.58 -9.42
CA ALA A 91 -2.27 -0.80 -9.26
C ALA A 91 -3.30 -1.42 -8.30
N PHE A 92 -3.20 -2.72 -8.04
CA PHE A 92 -4.05 -3.40 -7.04
C PHE A 92 -3.55 -3.20 -5.61
N PHE A 93 -2.31 -2.80 -5.45
CA PHE A 93 -1.73 -2.56 -4.14
C PHE A 93 -1.90 -1.10 -3.74
N ARG A 94 -1.95 -0.88 -2.42
CA ARG A 94 -2.05 0.48 -1.90
C ARG A 94 -0.82 1.27 -2.30
N GLU A 95 -1.03 2.40 -2.94
CA GLU A 95 0.04 3.41 -3.03
C GLU A 95 0.38 3.88 -1.62
N PRO A 96 1.68 3.97 -1.28
CA PRO A 96 2.06 4.54 -0.01
C PRO A 96 1.40 5.92 0.10
N ASN A 97 0.59 6.10 1.15
CA ASN A 97 -0.04 7.41 1.43
C ASN A 97 1.06 8.39 1.89
N LEU A 98 1.87 8.79 0.94
CA LEU A 98 2.87 9.82 1.15
C LEU A 98 2.13 11.11 1.44
N LYS A 99 2.44 11.74 2.56
CA LYS A 99 1.90 13.05 2.90
C LYS A 99 2.10 13.98 1.70
N SER A 100 1.16 14.86 1.44
CA SER A 100 1.19 15.79 0.29
C SER A 100 2.55 16.49 0.09
N ARG A 101 3.24 16.84 1.19
CA ARG A 101 4.60 17.42 1.17
C ARG A 101 5.67 16.46 0.64
N THR A 102 5.55 15.16 0.92
CA THR A 102 6.48 14.14 0.40
C THR A 102 6.25 13.93 -1.09
N ASN A 103 5.01 13.94 -1.55
CA ASN A 103 4.69 13.87 -2.98
C ASN A 103 5.23 15.11 -3.72
N ALA A 104 5.10 16.30 -3.14
CA ALA A 104 5.68 17.51 -3.70
C ALA A 104 7.21 17.43 -3.81
N LEU A 105 7.88 16.84 -2.81
CA LEU A 105 9.32 16.61 -2.85
C LEU A 105 9.71 15.61 -3.94
N LEU A 106 8.98 14.49 -4.06
CA LEU A 106 9.22 13.50 -5.11
C LEU A 106 9.05 14.11 -6.50
N SER A 107 8.02 14.92 -6.70
CA SER A 107 7.82 15.62 -7.97
C SER A 107 8.93 16.62 -8.26
N ALA A 108 9.39 17.36 -7.25
CA ALA A 108 10.46 18.34 -7.40
C ALA A 108 11.83 17.69 -7.73
N THR A 109 12.05 16.44 -7.26
CA THR A 109 13.30 15.71 -7.48
C THR A 109 13.28 14.80 -8.70
N ALA A 110 12.13 14.63 -9.37
CA ALA A 110 11.97 13.70 -10.49
C ALA A 110 12.82 14.03 -11.73
N SER A 111 13.24 15.29 -11.88
CA SER A 111 14.06 15.77 -13.00
C SER A 111 15.53 15.98 -12.65
N LEU A 112 15.94 15.68 -11.43
CA LEU A 112 17.32 15.81 -10.98
C LEU A 112 18.17 14.62 -11.45
N ASP A 113 19.45 14.88 -11.72
CA ASP A 113 20.41 13.81 -11.96
C ASP A 113 20.86 13.12 -10.67
N ASP A 114 21.64 12.04 -10.79
CA ASP A 114 22.08 11.24 -9.63
C ASP A 114 22.95 12.05 -8.66
N ALA A 115 23.78 12.98 -9.17
CA ALA A 115 24.63 13.82 -8.33
C ALA A 115 23.79 14.81 -7.51
N ASP A 116 22.84 15.47 -8.13
CA ASP A 116 21.90 16.37 -7.46
C ASP A 116 21.02 15.63 -6.44
N LEU A 117 20.59 14.41 -6.76
CA LEU A 117 19.83 13.57 -5.82
C LEU A 117 20.65 13.19 -4.58
N ASP A 118 21.94 12.92 -4.74
CA ASP A 118 22.84 12.67 -3.61
C ASP A 118 23.01 13.91 -2.73
N GLU A 119 23.10 15.09 -3.29
CA GLU A 119 23.13 16.35 -2.52
C GLU A 119 21.83 16.57 -1.71
N VAL A 120 20.68 16.35 -2.33
CA VAL A 120 19.38 16.42 -1.64
C VAL A 120 19.30 15.39 -0.51
N ARG A 121 19.79 14.18 -0.74
CA ARG A 121 19.87 13.13 0.29
C ARG A 121 20.76 13.55 1.45
N LEU A 122 21.95 14.07 1.20
CA LEU A 122 22.88 14.55 2.23
C LEU A 122 22.26 15.69 3.05
N TYR A 123 21.59 16.63 2.39
CA TYR A 123 20.86 17.70 3.08
C TYR A 123 19.74 17.16 3.97
N ALA A 124 18.97 16.19 3.51
CA ALA A 124 17.93 15.55 4.32
C ALA A 124 18.49 14.86 5.57
N LEU A 125 19.63 14.15 5.44
CA LEU A 125 20.33 13.52 6.56
C LEU A 125 20.86 14.56 7.57
N PHE A 126 21.42 15.66 7.09
CA PHE A 126 21.86 16.78 7.92
C PHE A 126 20.68 17.38 8.72
N ARG A 127 19.55 17.63 8.08
CA ARG A 127 18.34 18.12 8.73
C ARG A 127 17.82 17.15 9.81
N LYS A 128 17.88 15.85 9.54
CA LYS A 128 17.49 14.81 10.49
C LYS A 128 18.42 14.79 11.72
N SER A 129 19.72 14.86 11.52
CA SER A 129 20.69 14.86 12.64
C SER A 129 20.54 16.08 13.55
N ARG A 130 20.33 17.28 12.98
CA ARG A 130 20.05 18.50 13.75
C ARG A 130 18.77 18.42 14.58
N ARG A 131 17.75 17.72 14.07
CA ARG A 131 16.49 17.53 14.81
C ARG A 131 16.70 16.62 16.01
N LEU A 132 17.45 15.52 15.84
CA LEU A 132 17.79 14.60 16.92
C LEU A 132 18.62 15.28 18.00
N ALA A 133 19.60 16.11 17.63
CA ALA A 133 20.41 16.85 18.57
C ALA A 133 19.61 17.88 19.41
N LYS A 134 18.53 18.45 18.87
CA LYS A 134 17.62 19.35 19.60
C LYS A 134 16.75 18.63 20.65
N HIS A 135 16.42 17.38 20.40
CA HIS A 135 15.60 16.56 21.32
C HIS A 135 16.43 15.80 22.37
N ALA A 136 17.75 15.79 22.25
CA ALA A 136 18.67 15.15 23.20
C ALA A 136 19.07 16.05 24.38
N LYS A 137 18.62 17.31 24.42
CA LYS A 137 18.75 18.23 25.55
C LYS A 137 17.45 18.31 26.34
#